data_52a8721c970582d6c80e8ce7a840298c
#
_entry.id   52a8721c970582d6c80e8ce7a840298c
#
_cell.length_a   1.000
_cell.length_b   1.000
_cell.length_c   1.000
_cell.angle_alpha   90.00
_cell.angle_beta   90.00
_cell.angle_gamma   90.00
#
_symmetry.space_group_name_H-M   'P 1'
#
loop_
_entity.id
_entity.type
_entity.pdbx_description
1 polymer ?
#
loop_
_entity_poly.entity_id
_entity_poly.type
_entity_poly.pdbx_seq_one_letter_code
_entity_poly.pdbx_strand_id
1 'polypeptide(L)'
;MGAQVGPPETGTAPPPSTDSTSPERQRRRGSLPVAVLGVSLVLVAIGALLVSGSSDSPATVRLVGHDQPVNESARSSQDISAHNSPTLVRNPVQPANLAVSSRIDTPFFSCALHVSHDGGATWSQTAIPAPKGEEAKCFAPDVAFSADGTLHLSFVTLGGRGNVPHAVWVSNSNDNGRTLSPPVRVLGPLAFQVRLAADPVAPKRLYMTWLQAADVGTLKFTGPGNPINVTRSDDGGVTWQKRARVSGAAHERAIAPSPVVGDDGTLYVLYLDVGQDRLDYEGGHQGKGGPPYAGPSSLVLARSRDHGATWGESVVDDRLVPMKRFLVFLPEYPSVAVDHAGRVYASYQSSNLGDPDVWLWSLAPGASSWSAPKRVNDTRPRDGTAQYLPKLAVAPDGRLDVLYYDRRADPENLRNQVSLQSSFDHGKSFTPAVTLSSRASDSRIGFGAKEGLPDLGSRLAMVSSDRAALGLWTDTRAGVPETQKQDLAEAAVAVTAPEGLSSGTQDALRYGGFILGLAGLALLALALNRRRAD
;
A
#
# COMPACT_ATOMS: atom_id res chain seq x y z
N MET A 1 -7.22 114.16 17.67
CA MET A 1 -6.66 114.67 18.93
C MET A 1 -5.77 113.51 19.37
N GLY A 2 -4.57 113.59 19.21
CA GLY A 2 -3.53 114.34 19.92
C GLY A 2 -2.63 113.30 20.54
N ALA A 3 -1.50 113.32 20.03
CA ALA A 3 -0.16 113.67 20.45
C ALA A 3 0.48 112.66 21.42
N GLN A 4 1.64 112.28 21.36
CA GLN A 4 3.02 112.73 21.13
C GLN A 4 3.94 111.62 21.71
N VAL A 5 4.90 111.14 20.99
CA VAL A 5 6.35 111.46 21.00
C VAL A 5 7.10 111.08 22.28
N GLY A 6 8.14 110.34 22.13
CA GLY A 6 9.34 110.30 22.97
C GLY A 6 10.23 109.06 22.70
N PRO A 7 11.51 109.27 22.41
CA PRO A 7 12.48 108.28 21.95
C PRO A 7 13.41 107.85 23.07
N PRO A 8 14.56 107.17 22.75
CA PRO A 8 14.82 105.74 22.57
C PRO A 8 15.79 105.29 23.70
N GLU A 9 15.91 103.96 23.93
CA GLU A 9 17.11 103.42 24.56
C GLU A 9 17.50 102.06 23.97
N THR A 10 18.73 101.94 23.71
CA THR A 10 19.53 100.89 23.23
C THR A 10 19.52 99.68 24.19
N GLY A 11 19.20 98.48 23.70
CA GLY A 11 19.30 97.27 24.48
C GLY A 11 19.70 96.10 23.59
N THR A 12 20.87 95.63 23.79
CA THR A 12 21.61 94.52 23.18
C THR A 12 20.80 93.25 22.84
N ALA A 13 21.01 92.78 21.62
CA ALA A 13 20.49 91.49 21.14
C ALA A 13 21.13 90.30 21.90
N PRO A 14 20.33 89.25 22.22
CA PRO A 14 20.89 87.97 22.68
C PRO A 14 21.42 87.18 21.50
N PRO A 15 22.44 86.30 21.69
CA PRO A 15 23.04 85.50 20.59
C PRO A 15 22.12 84.38 20.10
N PRO A 16 22.26 83.95 18.85
CA PRO A 16 21.43 82.86 18.29
C PRO A 16 21.76 81.53 18.97
N SER A 17 20.75 80.84 19.47
CA SER A 17 20.84 79.46 19.92
C SER A 17 21.15 78.53 18.73
N THR A 18 22.36 78.06 18.65
CA THR A 18 22.76 76.99 17.74
C THR A 18 22.19 75.68 18.25
N ASP A 19 21.06 75.28 17.67
CA ASP A 19 20.53 73.95 17.85
C ASP A 19 21.30 72.99 16.89
N SER A 20 22.49 72.58 17.33
CA SER A 20 23.28 71.56 16.67
C SER A 20 22.73 70.19 17.04
N THR A 21 21.67 69.76 16.34
CA THR A 21 21.34 68.34 16.29
C THR A 21 22.46 67.64 15.55
N SER A 22 23.36 67.00 16.30
CA SER A 22 24.49 66.25 15.74
C SER A 22 23.99 65.07 14.83
N PRO A 23 24.65 64.84 13.68
CA PRO A 23 24.31 63.75 12.77
C PRO A 23 24.34 62.36 13.41
N GLU A 24 25.05 62.18 14.53
CA GLU A 24 25.12 60.92 15.30
C GLU A 24 23.79 60.49 15.95
N ARG A 25 22.94 61.44 16.40
CA ARG A 25 21.63 61.06 16.96
C ARG A 25 20.62 60.56 15.90
N GLN A 26 20.70 61.04 14.66
CA GLN A 26 19.81 60.59 13.58
C GLN A 26 20.22 59.23 13.01
N ARG A 27 21.53 58.93 12.95
CA ARG A 27 22.03 57.60 12.51
C ARG A 27 21.75 56.49 13.52
N ARG A 28 21.87 56.74 14.84
CA ARG A 28 21.49 55.77 15.88
C ARG A 28 20.01 55.41 15.88
N ARG A 29 19.10 56.32 15.47
CA ARG A 29 17.66 55.99 15.32
C ARG A 29 17.37 55.07 14.14
N GLY A 30 18.16 55.04 13.08
CA GLY A 30 17.96 54.20 11.90
C GLY A 30 18.40 52.73 12.09
N SER A 31 19.38 52.44 12.98
CA SER A 31 19.85 51.07 13.21
C SER A 31 19.02 50.29 14.25
N LEU A 32 18.35 51.00 15.16
CA LEU A 32 17.53 50.38 16.21
C LEU A 32 16.32 49.60 15.64
N PRO A 33 15.50 50.13 14.72
CA PRO A 33 14.39 49.39 14.15
C PRO A 33 14.83 48.16 13.32
N VAL A 34 15.99 48.23 12.65
CA VAL A 34 16.52 47.08 11.89
C VAL A 34 17.00 45.96 12.83
N ALA A 35 17.65 46.33 13.95
CA ALA A 35 18.06 45.36 14.96
C ALA A 35 16.85 44.70 15.65
N VAL A 36 15.83 45.50 16.01
CA VAL A 36 14.58 44.99 16.60
C VAL A 36 13.86 44.03 15.65
N LEU A 37 13.75 44.37 14.36
CA LEU A 37 13.15 43.47 13.35
C LEU A 37 13.95 42.18 13.21
N GLY A 38 15.29 42.26 13.19
CA GLY A 38 16.16 41.08 13.14
C GLY A 38 15.95 40.12 14.33
N VAL A 39 15.91 40.69 15.56
CA VAL A 39 15.63 39.90 16.78
C VAL A 39 14.24 39.29 16.75
N SER A 40 13.23 40.05 16.33
CA SER A 40 11.85 39.51 16.21
C SER A 40 11.75 38.37 15.24
N LEU A 41 12.40 38.44 14.07
CA LEU A 41 12.43 37.35 13.10
C LEU A 41 13.14 36.10 13.63
N VAL A 42 14.23 36.25 14.36
CA VAL A 42 14.92 35.13 15.01
C VAL A 42 14.05 34.47 16.07
N LEU A 43 13.35 35.26 16.89
CA LEU A 43 12.43 34.72 17.91
C LEU A 43 11.23 33.98 17.28
N VAL A 44 10.65 34.52 16.21
CA VAL A 44 9.59 33.84 15.46
C VAL A 44 10.11 32.54 14.85
N ALA A 45 11.32 32.54 14.31
CA ALA A 45 11.96 31.33 13.75
C ALA A 45 12.19 30.27 14.82
N ILE A 46 12.67 30.64 15.99
CA ILE A 46 12.85 29.75 17.15
C ILE A 46 11.49 29.19 17.59
N GLY A 47 10.47 30.04 17.70
CA GLY A 47 9.11 29.64 18.03
C GLY A 47 8.54 28.61 17.01
N ALA A 48 8.70 28.86 15.70
CA ALA A 48 8.28 27.96 14.65
C ALA A 48 9.01 26.60 14.70
N LEU A 49 10.32 26.61 14.99
CA LEU A 49 11.12 25.40 15.14
C LEU A 49 10.73 24.60 16.41
N LEU A 50 10.46 25.25 17.51
CA LEU A 50 10.00 24.62 18.75
C LEU A 50 8.61 23.98 18.57
N VAL A 51 7.67 24.68 17.96
CA VAL A 51 6.33 24.16 17.65
C VAL A 51 6.39 22.99 16.64
N SER A 52 7.28 23.05 15.66
CA SER A 52 7.46 21.94 14.69
C SER A 52 8.08 20.68 15.31
N GLY A 53 8.68 20.79 16.50
CA GLY A 53 9.29 19.66 17.24
C GLY A 53 8.39 19.06 18.32
N SER A 54 7.26 19.68 18.65
CA SER A 54 6.32 19.19 19.67
C SER A 54 5.26 18.30 19.02
N SER A 55 5.42 16.98 19.10
CA SER A 55 4.31 16.04 18.95
C SER A 55 3.80 15.70 20.35
N ASP A 56 2.69 16.29 20.76
CA ASP A 56 2.19 16.15 22.14
C ASP A 56 1.60 14.76 22.45
N SER A 57 1.22 13.98 21.42
CA SER A 57 0.77 12.58 21.62
C SER A 57 1.22 11.68 20.46
N PRO A 58 1.88 10.55 20.74
CA PRO A 58 2.27 9.61 19.70
C PRO A 58 1.03 8.95 19.08
N ALA A 59 1.12 8.61 17.80
CA ALA A 59 0.11 7.78 17.16
C ALA A 59 -0.09 6.48 17.92
N THR A 60 -1.33 6.04 18.05
CA THR A 60 -1.65 4.74 18.65
C THR A 60 -2.41 3.86 17.69
N VAL A 61 -2.01 2.59 17.62
CA VAL A 61 -2.70 1.53 16.89
C VAL A 61 -2.99 0.42 17.89
N ARG A 62 -4.26 0.03 18.03
CA ARG A 62 -4.67 -0.95 19.03
C ARG A 62 -5.68 -1.93 18.45
N LEU A 63 -5.49 -3.22 18.73
CA LEU A 63 -6.44 -4.26 18.38
C LEU A 63 -7.81 -3.96 19.01
N VAL A 64 -8.88 -4.14 18.23
CA VAL A 64 -10.26 -4.03 18.67
C VAL A 64 -10.86 -5.43 18.80
N GLY A 65 -11.17 -5.82 20.02
CA GLY A 65 -11.72 -7.16 20.29
C GLY A 65 -10.69 -8.28 20.06
N HIS A 66 -11.08 -9.27 19.31
CA HIS A 66 -10.27 -10.43 18.94
C HIS A 66 -10.56 -10.82 17.48
N ASP A 67 -9.73 -11.66 16.91
CA ASP A 67 -9.94 -12.19 15.58
C ASP A 67 -11.17 -13.08 15.49
N GLN A 68 -11.87 -13.02 14.38
CA GLN A 68 -13.08 -13.78 14.11
C GLN A 68 -13.07 -14.43 12.72
N PRO A 69 -13.79 -15.55 12.52
CA PRO A 69 -13.88 -16.20 11.22
C PRO A 69 -14.81 -15.44 10.27
N VAL A 70 -14.40 -15.40 8.99
CA VAL A 70 -15.18 -14.82 7.89
C VAL A 70 -16.06 -15.86 7.19
N ASN A 71 -15.51 -17.04 6.88
CA ASN A 71 -16.27 -18.11 6.23
C ASN A 71 -17.11 -18.89 7.25
N GLU A 72 -18.36 -19.19 6.89
CA GLU A 72 -19.29 -19.95 7.74
C GLU A 72 -18.77 -21.35 8.07
N SER A 73 -18.07 -21.99 7.13
CA SER A 73 -17.46 -23.31 7.28
C SER A 73 -16.41 -23.38 8.40
N ALA A 74 -15.85 -22.25 8.82
CA ALA A 74 -14.94 -22.19 9.97
C ALA A 74 -15.58 -22.64 11.29
N ARG A 75 -16.90 -22.55 11.38
CA ARG A 75 -17.68 -22.96 12.55
C ARG A 75 -18.05 -24.46 12.57
N SER A 76 -17.78 -25.17 11.47
CA SER A 76 -18.06 -26.59 11.33
C SER A 76 -16.79 -27.43 11.52
N SER A 77 -16.82 -28.37 12.45
CA SER A 77 -15.74 -29.36 12.63
C SER A 77 -15.71 -30.44 11.55
N GLN A 78 -16.76 -30.56 10.77
CA GLN A 78 -16.86 -31.55 9.67
C GLN A 78 -16.47 -30.98 8.31
N ASP A 79 -16.45 -29.67 8.18
CA ASP A 79 -16.02 -29.01 6.96
C ASP A 79 -14.50 -29.01 6.85
N ILE A 80 -13.97 -29.44 5.69
CA ILE A 80 -12.54 -29.53 5.42
C ILE A 80 -12.11 -28.54 4.31
N SER A 81 -12.93 -27.55 4.00
CA SER A 81 -12.62 -26.55 2.99
C SER A 81 -11.35 -25.77 3.35
N ALA A 82 -10.48 -25.59 2.34
CA ALA A 82 -9.25 -24.80 2.49
C ALA A 82 -9.41 -23.45 1.80
N HIS A 83 -9.90 -22.45 2.54
CA HIS A 83 -10.05 -21.07 2.06
C HIS A 83 -8.74 -20.31 2.18
N ASN A 84 -8.27 -19.74 1.07
CA ASN A 84 -7.04 -18.95 1.07
C ASN A 84 -7.03 -17.86 -0.01
N SER A 85 -5.91 -17.12 -0.11
CA SER A 85 -5.69 -16.06 -1.09
C SER A 85 -6.80 -15.00 -1.12
N PRO A 86 -7.18 -14.42 0.01
CA PRO A 86 -8.31 -13.49 0.07
C PRO A 86 -8.04 -12.19 -0.69
N THR A 87 -9.10 -11.60 -1.25
CA THR A 87 -9.15 -10.18 -1.64
C THR A 87 -10.31 -9.54 -0.89
N LEU A 88 -10.03 -8.49 -0.14
CA LEU A 88 -11.01 -7.69 0.60
C LEU A 88 -11.13 -6.32 -0.02
N VAL A 89 -12.38 -5.90 -0.28
CA VAL A 89 -12.70 -4.58 -0.81
C VAL A 89 -13.84 -3.94 -0.02
N ARG A 90 -13.83 -2.60 0.03
CA ARG A 90 -14.86 -1.77 0.66
C ARG A 90 -15.61 -1.00 -0.41
N ASN A 91 -16.95 -0.95 -0.30
CA ASN A 91 -17.77 -0.14 -1.16
C ASN A 91 -17.46 1.36 -0.93
N PRO A 92 -17.02 2.12 -1.94
CA PRO A 92 -16.66 3.53 -1.77
C PRO A 92 -17.87 4.44 -1.49
N VAL A 93 -19.07 4.02 -1.91
CA VAL A 93 -20.32 4.78 -1.72
C VAL A 93 -21.00 4.41 -0.39
N GLN A 94 -20.89 3.16 0.02
CA GLN A 94 -21.50 2.61 1.25
C GLN A 94 -20.44 1.85 2.07
N PRO A 95 -19.58 2.54 2.83
CA PRO A 95 -18.38 1.94 3.44
C PRO A 95 -18.63 0.81 4.46
N ALA A 96 -19.87 0.64 4.95
CA ALA A 96 -20.26 -0.50 5.77
C ALA A 96 -20.34 -1.81 4.96
N ASN A 97 -20.45 -1.73 3.64
CA ASN A 97 -20.46 -2.92 2.79
C ASN A 97 -19.05 -3.32 2.38
N LEU A 98 -18.72 -4.55 2.70
CA LEU A 98 -17.45 -5.19 2.38
C LEU A 98 -17.70 -6.45 1.54
N ALA A 99 -16.74 -6.83 0.72
CA ALA A 99 -16.75 -8.09 -0.01
C ALA A 99 -15.39 -8.76 0.05
N VAL A 100 -15.38 -10.08 0.23
CA VAL A 100 -14.19 -10.93 0.26
C VAL A 100 -14.36 -12.05 -0.74
N SER A 101 -13.44 -12.17 -1.69
CA SER A 101 -13.29 -13.39 -2.47
C SER A 101 -12.21 -14.28 -1.88
N SER A 102 -12.38 -15.59 -1.96
CA SER A 102 -11.34 -16.56 -1.61
C SER A 102 -11.34 -17.75 -2.54
N ARG A 103 -10.16 -18.32 -2.76
CA ARG A 103 -9.95 -19.62 -3.37
C ARG A 103 -10.21 -20.70 -2.33
N ILE A 104 -10.75 -21.83 -2.76
CA ILE A 104 -10.91 -23.05 -1.98
C ILE A 104 -10.15 -24.16 -2.72
N ASP A 105 -9.15 -24.76 -2.06
CA ASP A 105 -8.28 -25.77 -2.70
C ASP A 105 -8.70 -27.20 -2.40
N THR A 106 -9.31 -27.46 -1.25
CA THR A 106 -9.82 -28.78 -0.83
C THR A 106 -11.27 -28.68 -0.41
N PRO A 107 -12.07 -29.73 -0.60
CA PRO A 107 -11.76 -31.02 -1.20
C PRO A 107 -11.60 -30.98 -2.72
N PHE A 108 -12.00 -29.89 -3.38
CA PHE A 108 -11.84 -29.61 -4.81
C PHE A 108 -11.76 -28.12 -5.05
N PHE A 109 -11.11 -27.71 -6.13
CA PHE A 109 -10.96 -26.29 -6.45
C PHE A 109 -12.32 -25.63 -6.67
N SER A 110 -12.60 -24.63 -5.87
CA SER A 110 -13.80 -23.79 -5.97
C SER A 110 -13.51 -22.36 -5.48
N CYS A 111 -14.50 -21.49 -5.58
CA CYS A 111 -14.38 -20.09 -5.16
C CYS A 111 -15.51 -19.73 -4.20
N ALA A 112 -15.25 -18.81 -3.29
CA ALA A 112 -16.24 -18.24 -2.42
C ALA A 112 -16.25 -16.70 -2.54
N LEU A 113 -17.44 -16.14 -2.36
CA LEU A 113 -17.67 -14.72 -2.16
C LEU A 113 -18.40 -14.55 -0.82
N HIS A 114 -17.78 -13.82 0.10
CA HIS A 114 -18.38 -13.46 1.38
C HIS A 114 -18.65 -11.95 1.40
N VAL A 115 -19.78 -11.54 1.94
CA VAL A 115 -20.19 -10.14 2.03
C VAL A 115 -20.58 -9.78 3.46
N SER A 116 -20.24 -8.56 3.83
CA SER A 116 -20.67 -7.94 5.08
C SER A 116 -21.40 -6.63 4.77
N HIS A 117 -22.43 -6.31 5.56
CA HIS A 117 -23.19 -5.07 5.43
C HIS A 117 -23.12 -4.20 6.69
N ASP A 118 -22.26 -4.58 7.63
CA ASP A 118 -22.09 -3.98 8.96
C ASP A 118 -20.62 -3.71 9.32
N GLY A 119 -19.78 -3.54 8.28
CA GLY A 119 -18.37 -3.17 8.43
C GLY A 119 -17.46 -4.32 8.85
N GLY A 120 -17.87 -5.58 8.64
CA GLY A 120 -17.12 -6.78 9.00
C GLY A 120 -17.62 -7.47 10.27
N ALA A 121 -18.62 -6.92 10.97
CA ALA A 121 -19.12 -7.55 12.20
C ALA A 121 -19.80 -8.90 11.95
N THR A 122 -20.47 -9.04 10.81
CA THR A 122 -21.06 -10.31 10.35
C THR A 122 -20.82 -10.54 8.87
N TRP A 123 -20.72 -11.80 8.48
CA TRP A 123 -20.48 -12.23 7.12
C TRP A 123 -21.50 -13.27 6.67
N SER A 124 -21.87 -13.21 5.38
CA SER A 124 -22.69 -14.20 4.70
C SER A 124 -22.05 -14.58 3.37
N GLN A 125 -22.26 -15.82 2.93
CA GLN A 125 -21.74 -16.31 1.65
C GLN A 125 -22.75 -16.06 0.54
N THR A 126 -22.28 -15.53 -0.60
CA THR A 126 -23.07 -15.36 -1.83
C THR A 126 -22.73 -16.47 -2.81
N ALA A 127 -23.76 -17.07 -3.39
CA ALA A 127 -23.59 -18.09 -4.43
C ALA A 127 -23.01 -17.47 -5.72
N ILE A 128 -21.93 -18.05 -6.23
CA ILE A 128 -21.34 -17.66 -7.51
C ILE A 128 -22.04 -18.46 -8.62
N PRO A 129 -22.69 -17.80 -9.60
CA PRO A 129 -23.40 -18.48 -10.67
C PRO A 129 -22.41 -19.23 -11.57
N ALA A 130 -22.67 -20.51 -11.82
CA ALA A 130 -21.86 -21.32 -12.71
C ALA A 130 -22.07 -20.89 -14.17
N PRO A 131 -21.01 -20.65 -14.95
CA PRO A 131 -21.13 -20.36 -16.37
C PRO A 131 -21.67 -21.58 -17.12
N LYS A 132 -22.55 -21.32 -18.08
CA LYS A 132 -23.15 -22.40 -18.87
C LYS A 132 -22.10 -23.16 -19.68
N GLY A 133 -22.05 -24.49 -19.51
CA GLY A 133 -21.14 -25.39 -20.24
C GLY A 133 -19.74 -25.51 -19.63
N GLU A 134 -19.49 -24.88 -18.47
CA GLU A 134 -18.25 -25.04 -17.73
C GLU A 134 -18.36 -26.09 -16.63
N GLU A 135 -17.23 -26.67 -16.23
CA GLU A 135 -17.16 -27.51 -15.03
C GLU A 135 -17.36 -26.67 -13.78
N ALA A 136 -17.91 -27.26 -12.72
CA ALA A 136 -18.09 -26.61 -11.43
C ALA A 136 -16.77 -26.48 -10.65
N LYS A 137 -15.71 -26.05 -11.34
CA LYS A 137 -14.38 -25.80 -10.78
C LYS A 137 -13.99 -24.36 -11.04
N CYS A 138 -13.53 -23.70 -10.00
CA CYS A 138 -13.18 -22.29 -10.04
C CYS A 138 -11.83 -22.05 -9.35
N PHE A 139 -11.10 -21.04 -9.85
CA PHE A 139 -9.79 -20.66 -9.34
C PHE A 139 -9.57 -19.14 -9.44
N ALA A 140 -8.62 -18.61 -8.69
CA ALA A 140 -8.18 -17.21 -8.70
C ALA A 140 -9.34 -16.19 -8.69
N PRO A 141 -10.30 -16.28 -7.76
CA PRO A 141 -11.34 -15.27 -7.65
C PRO A 141 -10.73 -13.94 -7.19
N ASP A 142 -11.24 -12.84 -7.76
CA ASP A 142 -10.86 -11.49 -7.36
C ASP A 142 -12.07 -10.56 -7.39
N VAL A 143 -12.10 -9.56 -6.50
CA VAL A 143 -13.22 -8.62 -6.39
C VAL A 143 -12.74 -7.17 -6.41
N ALA A 144 -13.57 -6.28 -6.97
CA ALA A 144 -13.39 -4.84 -6.94
C ALA A 144 -14.75 -4.16 -6.83
N PHE A 145 -14.85 -3.06 -6.08
CA PHE A 145 -15.95 -2.11 -6.20
C PHE A 145 -15.54 -1.00 -7.16
N SER A 146 -16.39 -0.71 -8.12
CA SER A 146 -16.26 0.50 -8.93
C SER A 146 -16.73 1.74 -8.15
N ALA A 147 -16.38 2.93 -8.64
CA ALA A 147 -16.67 4.20 -7.97
C ALA A 147 -18.17 4.46 -7.72
N ASP A 148 -19.07 3.83 -8.50
CA ASP A 148 -20.53 3.91 -8.31
C ASP A 148 -21.07 2.89 -7.28
N GLY A 149 -20.22 2.07 -6.68
CA GLY A 149 -20.59 1.06 -5.71
C GLY A 149 -21.03 -0.29 -6.29
N THR A 150 -20.90 -0.51 -7.59
CA THR A 150 -21.12 -1.82 -8.21
C THR A 150 -19.98 -2.77 -7.84
N LEU A 151 -20.31 -3.97 -7.34
CA LEU A 151 -19.33 -5.02 -7.08
C LEU A 151 -19.10 -5.84 -8.34
N HIS A 152 -17.83 -6.08 -8.64
CA HIS A 152 -17.38 -6.95 -9.74
C HIS A 152 -16.59 -8.12 -9.16
N LEU A 153 -16.98 -9.34 -9.54
CA LEU A 153 -16.28 -10.59 -9.20
C LEU A 153 -15.71 -11.17 -10.49
N SER A 154 -14.40 -11.35 -10.55
CA SER A 154 -13.75 -12.17 -11.59
C SER A 154 -13.37 -13.54 -11.05
N PHE A 155 -13.41 -14.57 -11.89
CA PHE A 155 -12.95 -15.91 -11.56
C PHE A 155 -12.57 -16.69 -12.81
N VAL A 156 -11.76 -17.73 -12.62
CA VAL A 156 -11.26 -18.61 -13.67
C VAL A 156 -11.94 -19.96 -13.55
N THR A 157 -12.56 -20.45 -14.62
CA THR A 157 -13.03 -21.85 -14.67
C THR A 157 -11.88 -22.77 -15.04
N LEU A 158 -11.85 -23.95 -14.41
CA LEU A 158 -10.86 -24.98 -14.67
C LEU A 158 -11.51 -26.17 -15.38
N GLY A 159 -10.83 -26.71 -16.40
CA GLY A 159 -11.31 -27.84 -17.15
C GLY A 159 -10.40 -29.05 -17.05
N GLY A 160 -11.01 -30.26 -17.24
CA GLY A 160 -10.32 -31.53 -17.35
C GLY A 160 -9.64 -32.00 -16.05
N ARG A 161 -8.95 -33.14 -16.17
CA ARG A 161 -8.25 -33.77 -15.03
C ARG A 161 -7.06 -32.95 -14.52
N GLY A 162 -6.45 -32.12 -15.36
CA GLY A 162 -5.28 -31.31 -15.04
C GLY A 162 -5.62 -29.95 -14.43
N ASN A 163 -6.88 -29.64 -14.16
CA ASN A 163 -7.32 -28.34 -13.65
C ASN A 163 -6.77 -27.17 -14.47
N VAL A 164 -6.86 -27.26 -15.78
CA VAL A 164 -6.33 -26.28 -16.72
C VAL A 164 -7.24 -25.05 -16.76
N PRO A 165 -6.71 -23.81 -16.66
CA PRO A 165 -7.49 -22.60 -16.86
C PRO A 165 -8.17 -22.61 -18.23
N HIS A 166 -9.51 -22.63 -18.24
CA HIS A 166 -10.32 -22.74 -19.46
C HIS A 166 -10.87 -21.40 -19.93
N ALA A 167 -11.39 -20.60 -19.00
CA ALA A 167 -11.89 -19.26 -19.30
C ALA A 167 -11.89 -18.37 -18.07
N VAL A 168 -11.87 -17.05 -18.29
CA VAL A 168 -12.04 -16.03 -17.25
C VAL A 168 -13.40 -15.38 -17.41
N TRP A 169 -14.10 -15.22 -16.31
CA TRP A 169 -15.47 -14.73 -16.23
C TRP A 169 -15.56 -13.55 -15.30
N VAL A 170 -16.54 -12.67 -15.53
CA VAL A 170 -16.90 -11.56 -14.62
C VAL A 170 -18.41 -11.60 -14.37
N SER A 171 -18.80 -11.49 -13.10
CA SER A 171 -20.18 -11.26 -12.65
C SER A 171 -20.26 -9.99 -11.84
N ASN A 172 -21.38 -9.28 -11.94
CA ASN A 172 -21.59 -7.98 -11.30
C ASN A 172 -22.72 -8.06 -10.26
N SER A 173 -22.67 -7.19 -9.27
CA SER A 173 -23.72 -7.01 -8.26
C SER A 173 -23.99 -5.52 -8.04
N ASN A 174 -25.27 -5.14 -8.04
CA ASN A 174 -25.75 -3.80 -7.71
C ASN A 174 -26.41 -3.72 -6.34
N ASP A 175 -26.37 -4.81 -5.57
CA ASP A 175 -27.01 -4.94 -4.27
C ASP A 175 -25.99 -5.28 -3.16
N ASN A 176 -24.76 -4.80 -3.33
CA ASN A 176 -23.63 -5.02 -2.41
C ASN A 176 -23.26 -6.50 -2.25
N GLY A 177 -23.35 -7.27 -3.33
CA GLY A 177 -22.93 -8.65 -3.37
C GLY A 177 -23.96 -9.66 -2.86
N ARG A 178 -25.22 -9.26 -2.58
CA ARG A 178 -26.28 -10.21 -2.20
C ARG A 178 -26.64 -11.14 -3.35
N THR A 179 -26.66 -10.60 -4.56
CA THR A 179 -26.88 -11.38 -5.79
C THR A 179 -25.85 -11.01 -6.85
N LEU A 180 -25.56 -11.96 -7.73
CA LEU A 180 -24.62 -11.79 -8.85
C LEU A 180 -25.36 -11.95 -10.18
N SER A 181 -24.99 -11.14 -11.16
CA SER A 181 -25.46 -11.29 -12.55
C SER A 181 -24.94 -12.60 -13.17
N PRO A 182 -25.57 -13.09 -14.25
CA PRO A 182 -24.97 -14.14 -15.07
C PRO A 182 -23.54 -13.76 -15.50
N PRO A 183 -22.58 -14.70 -15.45
CA PRO A 183 -21.19 -14.39 -15.76
C PRO A 183 -20.98 -14.11 -17.25
N VAL A 184 -20.16 -13.10 -17.54
CA VAL A 184 -19.71 -12.72 -18.88
C VAL A 184 -18.29 -13.23 -19.11
N ARG A 185 -18.04 -13.90 -20.24
CA ARG A 185 -16.72 -14.40 -20.60
C ARG A 185 -15.80 -13.24 -21.03
N VAL A 186 -14.62 -13.16 -20.41
CA VAL A 186 -13.63 -12.10 -20.67
C VAL A 186 -12.44 -12.65 -21.45
N LEU A 187 -11.86 -13.77 -20.99
CA LEU A 187 -10.66 -14.34 -21.59
C LEU A 187 -10.88 -15.82 -21.95
N GLY A 188 -10.06 -16.29 -22.90
CA GLY A 188 -9.96 -17.69 -23.26
C GLY A 188 -9.02 -18.47 -22.33
N PRO A 189 -8.52 -19.64 -22.80
CA PRO A 189 -7.72 -20.53 -21.98
C PRO A 189 -6.34 -19.98 -21.63
N LEU A 190 -5.71 -20.59 -20.63
CA LEU A 190 -4.34 -20.37 -20.21
C LEU A 190 -4.06 -18.98 -19.59
N ALA A 191 -5.09 -18.32 -19.08
CA ALA A 191 -4.93 -17.13 -18.26
C ALA A 191 -4.69 -17.54 -16.79
N PHE A 192 -3.55 -17.13 -16.25
CA PHE A 192 -3.14 -17.39 -14.88
C PHE A 192 -2.98 -16.09 -14.10
N GLN A 193 -3.03 -16.16 -12.79
CA GLN A 193 -2.77 -15.03 -11.91
C GLN A 193 -3.64 -13.81 -12.25
N VAL A 194 -4.90 -14.06 -12.55
CA VAL A 194 -5.86 -13.03 -12.94
C VAL A 194 -6.13 -12.09 -11.76
N ARG A 195 -6.03 -10.78 -12.04
CA ARG A 195 -6.31 -9.73 -11.05
C ARG A 195 -7.21 -8.66 -11.64
N LEU A 196 -8.13 -8.17 -10.82
CA LEU A 196 -9.11 -7.14 -11.19
C LEU A 196 -8.80 -5.84 -10.45
N ALA A 197 -8.89 -4.70 -11.15
CA ALA A 197 -8.84 -3.37 -10.54
C ALA A 197 -9.94 -2.49 -11.13
N ALA A 198 -10.59 -1.68 -10.31
CA ALA A 198 -11.54 -0.67 -10.74
C ALA A 198 -10.88 0.72 -10.73
N ASP A 199 -11.30 1.57 -11.65
CA ASP A 199 -10.88 2.97 -11.72
C ASP A 199 -11.66 3.78 -10.66
N PRO A 200 -11.00 4.47 -9.72
CA PRO A 200 -11.68 5.20 -8.65
C PRO A 200 -12.42 6.45 -9.12
N VAL A 201 -12.14 6.93 -10.34
CA VAL A 201 -12.77 8.15 -10.90
C VAL A 201 -13.66 7.87 -12.11
N ALA A 202 -13.48 6.75 -12.81
CA ALA A 202 -14.31 6.33 -13.94
C ALA A 202 -15.22 5.15 -13.54
N PRO A 203 -16.48 5.38 -13.15
CA PRO A 203 -17.32 4.40 -12.44
C PRO A 203 -17.54 3.08 -13.16
N LYS A 204 -17.40 3.05 -14.48
CA LYS A 204 -17.59 1.84 -15.30
C LYS A 204 -16.30 1.28 -15.85
N ARG A 205 -15.15 1.87 -15.47
CA ARG A 205 -13.87 1.39 -15.99
C ARG A 205 -13.25 0.36 -15.07
N LEU A 206 -12.93 -0.79 -15.67
CA LEU A 206 -12.27 -1.91 -15.03
C LEU A 206 -11.03 -2.29 -15.82
N TYR A 207 -10.04 -2.79 -15.12
CA TYR A 207 -8.83 -3.38 -15.70
C TYR A 207 -8.67 -4.80 -15.18
N MET A 208 -8.30 -5.70 -16.09
CA MET A 208 -7.96 -7.08 -15.73
C MET A 208 -6.54 -7.36 -16.20
N THR A 209 -5.67 -7.76 -15.28
CA THR A 209 -4.31 -8.20 -15.59
C THR A 209 -4.18 -9.69 -15.41
N TRP A 210 -3.34 -10.34 -16.24
CA TRP A 210 -3.10 -11.77 -16.13
C TRP A 210 -1.75 -12.15 -16.74
N LEU A 211 -1.29 -13.34 -16.36
CA LEU A 211 -0.19 -14.02 -16.97
C LEU A 211 -0.72 -14.94 -18.06
N GLN A 212 -0.30 -14.75 -19.30
CA GLN A 212 -0.70 -15.61 -20.42
C GLN A 212 0.32 -16.73 -20.60
N ALA A 213 -0.08 -17.96 -20.32
CA ALA A 213 0.75 -19.12 -20.64
C ALA A 213 0.68 -19.48 -22.13
N ALA A 214 1.73 -20.08 -22.64
CA ALA A 214 1.84 -20.52 -24.02
C ALA A 214 1.46 -21.99 -24.19
N ASP A 215 1.55 -22.80 -23.14
CA ASP A 215 1.36 -24.25 -23.20
C ASP A 215 0.58 -24.79 -22.00
N VAL A 216 -0.28 -25.77 -22.25
CA VAL A 216 -1.11 -26.47 -21.27
C VAL A 216 -0.41 -27.68 -20.66
N GLY A 217 0.42 -28.35 -21.44
CA GLY A 217 0.81 -29.76 -21.14
C GLY A 217 1.73 -29.88 -19.94
N THR A 218 2.45 -28.83 -19.60
CA THR A 218 3.47 -28.87 -18.54
C THR A 218 3.44 -27.65 -17.64
N LEU A 219 2.50 -26.71 -17.83
CA LEU A 219 2.51 -25.39 -17.18
C LEU A 219 3.89 -24.74 -17.28
N LYS A 220 4.59 -24.94 -18.40
CA LYS A 220 5.91 -24.36 -18.61
C LYS A 220 5.76 -22.87 -18.88
N PHE A 221 6.19 -22.09 -17.95
CA PHE A 221 6.49 -20.68 -18.14
C PHE A 221 7.92 -20.55 -18.72
N THR A 222 8.22 -21.35 -19.74
CA THR A 222 9.54 -21.38 -20.40
C THR A 222 9.45 -20.82 -21.82
N GLY A 223 10.47 -20.15 -22.26
CA GLY A 223 10.57 -19.55 -23.58
C GLY A 223 10.37 -18.04 -23.49
N PRO A 224 10.36 -17.27 -24.57
CA PRO A 224 10.31 -15.81 -24.51
C PRO A 224 9.01 -15.31 -23.89
N GLY A 225 8.88 -15.58 -22.60
CA GLY A 225 7.96 -15.03 -21.62
C GLY A 225 6.54 -15.52 -21.64
N ASN A 226 6.05 -15.60 -20.46
CA ASN A 226 4.63 -15.51 -20.16
C ASN A 226 4.33 -14.05 -19.80
N PRO A 227 4.17 -13.17 -20.80
CA PRO A 227 4.07 -11.74 -20.53
C PRO A 227 2.82 -11.45 -19.71
N ILE A 228 2.94 -10.50 -18.80
CA ILE A 228 1.78 -9.91 -18.16
C ILE A 228 1.02 -9.10 -19.21
N ASN A 229 -0.29 -9.36 -19.29
CA ASN A 229 -1.21 -8.67 -20.17
C ASN A 229 -2.24 -7.91 -19.37
N VAL A 230 -2.89 -6.95 -20.03
CA VAL A 230 -4.03 -6.21 -19.51
C VAL A 230 -5.12 -6.13 -20.56
N THR A 231 -6.38 -6.13 -20.11
CA THR A 231 -7.54 -5.68 -20.89
C THR A 231 -8.36 -4.71 -20.06
N ARG A 232 -9.16 -3.90 -20.73
CA ARG A 232 -9.99 -2.85 -20.13
C ARG A 232 -11.45 -3.02 -20.55
N SER A 233 -12.34 -2.76 -19.62
CA SER A 233 -13.77 -2.50 -19.87
C SER A 233 -14.07 -1.05 -19.53
N ASP A 234 -14.91 -0.39 -20.33
CA ASP A 234 -15.42 0.96 -20.08
C ASP A 234 -16.94 0.96 -19.83
N ASP A 235 -17.56 -0.21 -19.71
CA ASP A 235 -19.01 -0.41 -19.57
C ASP A 235 -19.41 -1.30 -18.37
N GLY A 236 -18.54 -1.40 -17.35
CA GLY A 236 -18.80 -2.18 -16.14
C GLY A 236 -18.61 -3.68 -16.32
N GLY A 237 -17.72 -4.12 -17.19
CA GLY A 237 -17.38 -5.52 -17.40
C GLY A 237 -18.27 -6.25 -18.39
N VAL A 238 -19.14 -5.55 -19.15
CA VAL A 238 -20.02 -6.13 -20.18
C VAL A 238 -19.22 -6.46 -21.43
N THR A 239 -18.37 -5.53 -21.88
CA THR A 239 -17.44 -5.73 -23.01
C THR A 239 -16.01 -5.40 -22.62
N TRP A 240 -15.06 -6.07 -23.27
CA TRP A 240 -13.64 -5.94 -22.97
C TRP A 240 -12.84 -5.68 -24.24
N GLN A 241 -11.87 -4.79 -24.13
CA GLN A 241 -11.03 -4.36 -25.24
C GLN A 241 -9.97 -5.42 -25.59
N LYS A 242 -9.31 -5.23 -26.72
CA LYS A 242 -8.18 -6.06 -27.11
C LYS A 242 -7.07 -5.95 -26.06
N ARG A 243 -6.47 -7.11 -25.73
CA ARG A 243 -5.34 -7.17 -24.79
C ARG A 243 -4.16 -6.31 -25.24
N ALA A 244 -3.49 -5.71 -24.27
CA ALA A 244 -2.18 -5.09 -24.42
C ALA A 244 -1.17 -5.79 -23.52
N ARG A 245 0.11 -5.75 -23.88
CA ARG A 245 1.20 -6.27 -23.05
C ARG A 245 1.62 -5.20 -22.04
N VAL A 246 1.79 -5.60 -20.78
CA VAL A 246 2.25 -4.75 -19.67
C VAL A 246 3.77 -4.86 -19.50
N SER A 247 4.27 -6.10 -19.28
CA SER A 247 5.70 -6.33 -19.04
C SER A 247 6.53 -6.10 -20.30
N GLY A 248 7.61 -5.35 -20.18
CA GLY A 248 8.55 -5.06 -21.27
C GLY A 248 9.33 -6.29 -21.73
N ALA A 249 10.02 -6.16 -22.87
CA ALA A 249 10.78 -7.27 -23.45
C ALA A 249 11.98 -7.70 -22.59
N ALA A 250 12.47 -6.81 -21.72
CA ALA A 250 13.58 -7.12 -20.80
C ALA A 250 13.12 -7.98 -19.59
N HIS A 251 11.80 -8.09 -19.34
CA HIS A 251 11.20 -8.79 -18.20
C HIS A 251 10.31 -9.93 -18.69
N GLU A 252 10.93 -10.93 -19.33
CA GLU A 252 10.17 -12.04 -19.96
C GLU A 252 9.62 -13.07 -18.95
N ARG A 253 10.18 -13.14 -17.75
CA ARG A 253 9.73 -14.05 -16.70
C ARG A 253 8.94 -13.31 -15.61
N ALA A 254 8.12 -12.37 -16.05
CA ALA A 254 7.26 -11.58 -15.19
C ALA A 254 6.10 -12.42 -14.62
N ILE A 255 5.86 -12.31 -13.31
CA ILE A 255 4.82 -13.05 -12.58
C ILE A 255 4.17 -12.17 -11.50
N ALA A 256 3.06 -12.64 -10.94
CA ALA A 256 2.37 -12.05 -9.79
C ALA A 256 1.94 -10.57 -10.01
N PRO A 257 1.22 -10.25 -11.08
CA PRO A 257 0.79 -8.87 -11.36
C PRO A 257 -0.18 -8.36 -10.29
N SER A 258 0.12 -7.21 -9.73
CA SER A 258 -0.71 -6.51 -8.74
C SER A 258 -1.11 -5.14 -9.29
N PRO A 259 -2.32 -5.01 -9.87
CA PRO A 259 -2.79 -3.75 -10.43
C PRO A 259 -3.37 -2.82 -9.35
N VAL A 260 -3.19 -1.51 -9.53
CA VAL A 260 -3.88 -0.45 -8.79
C VAL A 260 -4.05 0.78 -9.69
N VAL A 261 -5.12 1.53 -9.49
CA VAL A 261 -5.38 2.77 -10.23
C VAL A 261 -5.32 3.94 -9.25
N GLY A 262 -4.55 4.97 -9.59
CA GLY A 262 -4.50 6.21 -8.82
C GLY A 262 -5.67 7.14 -9.12
N ASP A 263 -5.88 8.15 -8.29
CA ASP A 263 -6.98 9.13 -8.44
C ASP A 263 -6.86 9.99 -9.71
N ASP A 264 -5.68 10.01 -10.34
CA ASP A 264 -5.44 10.65 -11.62
C ASP A 264 -5.76 9.74 -12.85
N GLY A 265 -6.28 8.52 -12.60
CA GLY A 265 -6.56 7.51 -13.61
C GLY A 265 -5.32 6.77 -14.12
N THR A 266 -4.14 7.02 -13.55
CA THR A 266 -2.92 6.28 -13.89
C THR A 266 -3.03 4.84 -13.40
N LEU A 267 -2.86 3.89 -14.31
CA LEU A 267 -2.82 2.47 -13.99
C LEU A 267 -1.38 2.04 -13.68
N TYR A 268 -1.20 1.41 -12.54
CA TYR A 268 0.07 0.82 -12.10
C TYR A 268 -0.09 -0.69 -12.00
N VAL A 269 0.94 -1.43 -12.39
CA VAL A 269 1.03 -2.88 -12.19
C VAL A 269 2.38 -3.21 -11.59
N LEU A 270 2.41 -3.61 -10.34
CA LEU A 270 3.61 -4.10 -9.67
C LEU A 270 3.74 -5.60 -9.91
N TYR A 271 4.92 -6.08 -10.25
CA TYR A 271 5.15 -7.49 -10.54
C TYR A 271 6.60 -7.92 -10.21
N LEU A 272 6.81 -9.22 -10.18
CA LEU A 272 8.13 -9.81 -10.02
C LEU A 272 8.68 -10.25 -11.38
N ASP A 273 9.95 -9.99 -11.64
CA ASP A 273 10.74 -10.69 -12.62
C ASP A 273 11.65 -11.69 -11.88
N VAL A 274 11.38 -12.95 -12.09
CA VAL A 274 12.07 -14.05 -11.37
C VAL A 274 13.37 -14.48 -12.07
N GLY A 275 13.76 -13.80 -13.16
CA GLY A 275 15.02 -14.04 -13.84
C GLY A 275 15.21 -15.50 -14.22
N GLN A 276 16.21 -16.16 -13.66
CA GLN A 276 16.56 -17.56 -13.93
C GLN A 276 15.97 -18.54 -12.92
N ASP A 277 15.18 -18.09 -11.97
CA ASP A 277 14.53 -18.96 -11.00
C ASP A 277 13.52 -19.91 -11.70
N ARG A 278 13.72 -21.20 -11.55
CA ARG A 278 12.80 -22.22 -12.05
C ARG A 278 11.74 -22.50 -10.99
N LEU A 279 10.54 -22.04 -11.27
CA LEU A 279 9.41 -22.22 -10.35
C LEU A 279 8.96 -23.70 -10.34
N ASP A 280 8.21 -24.06 -9.32
CA ASP A 280 7.83 -25.44 -9.03
C ASP A 280 7.13 -26.17 -10.19
N TYR A 281 6.30 -25.48 -10.95
CA TYR A 281 5.59 -26.04 -12.11
C TYR A 281 6.45 -26.13 -13.38
N GLU A 282 7.66 -25.57 -13.38
CA GLU A 282 8.58 -25.64 -14.51
C GLU A 282 9.35 -26.97 -14.50
N GLY A 283 9.32 -27.68 -15.62
CA GLY A 283 10.08 -28.92 -15.76
C GLY A 283 9.54 -30.12 -14.99
N GLY A 284 8.28 -30.07 -14.53
CA GLY A 284 7.61 -31.23 -13.94
C GLY A 284 8.09 -31.56 -12.52
N HIS A 285 8.34 -30.58 -11.69
CA HIS A 285 8.77 -30.76 -10.29
C HIS A 285 7.71 -31.37 -9.38
N GLN A 286 6.51 -31.61 -9.88
CA GLN A 286 5.44 -32.35 -9.19
C GLN A 286 5.11 -31.81 -7.79
N GLY A 287 5.09 -30.50 -7.62
CA GLY A 287 4.82 -29.87 -6.32
C GLY A 287 5.98 -29.90 -5.33
N LYS A 288 7.22 -30.10 -5.78
CA LYS A 288 8.40 -30.20 -4.90
C LYS A 288 9.24 -28.91 -4.80
N GLY A 289 8.69 -27.77 -5.20
CA GLY A 289 9.29 -26.45 -4.98
C GLY A 289 10.35 -26.02 -6.00
N GLY A 290 10.66 -26.84 -6.99
CA GLY A 290 11.73 -26.55 -7.95
C GLY A 290 13.14 -26.58 -7.33
N PRO A 291 14.19 -26.41 -8.15
CA PRO A 291 15.55 -26.39 -7.66
C PRO A 291 15.82 -25.12 -6.82
N PRO A 292 16.73 -25.17 -5.85
CA PRO A 292 17.17 -23.99 -5.13
C PRO A 292 17.66 -22.90 -6.10
N TYR A 293 17.28 -21.67 -5.84
CA TYR A 293 17.73 -20.50 -6.60
C TYR A 293 18.42 -19.51 -5.65
N ALA A 294 19.67 -19.20 -5.96
CA ALA A 294 20.48 -18.27 -5.16
C ALA A 294 20.64 -16.89 -5.81
N GLY A 295 20.11 -16.70 -7.03
CA GLY A 295 20.15 -15.42 -7.73
C GLY A 295 19.07 -14.44 -7.24
N PRO A 296 19.20 -13.16 -7.57
CA PRO A 296 18.19 -12.16 -7.21
C PRO A 296 16.96 -12.26 -8.11
N SER A 297 15.83 -11.82 -7.57
CA SER A 297 14.63 -11.43 -8.34
C SER A 297 14.51 -9.92 -8.36
N SER A 298 13.79 -9.39 -9.34
CA SER A 298 13.52 -7.96 -9.45
C SER A 298 12.06 -7.66 -9.14
N LEU A 299 11.82 -6.56 -8.42
CA LEU A 299 10.51 -5.96 -8.26
C LEU A 299 10.39 -4.81 -9.27
N VAL A 300 9.38 -4.86 -10.11
CA VAL A 300 9.22 -3.93 -11.23
C VAL A 300 7.84 -3.30 -11.18
N LEU A 301 7.76 -1.99 -11.39
CA LEU A 301 6.51 -1.26 -11.57
C LEU A 301 6.34 -0.85 -13.02
N ALA A 302 5.28 -1.32 -13.66
CA ALA A 302 4.79 -0.79 -14.92
C ALA A 302 3.73 0.28 -14.67
N ARG A 303 3.76 1.36 -15.43
CA ARG A 303 2.83 2.50 -15.34
C ARG A 303 2.28 2.87 -16.71
N SER A 304 0.96 3.08 -16.78
CA SER A 304 0.26 3.58 -17.96
C SER A 304 -0.58 4.81 -17.59
N ARG A 305 -0.47 5.88 -18.38
CA ARG A 305 -1.26 7.12 -18.26
C ARG A 305 -2.35 7.25 -19.32
N ASP A 306 -2.45 6.28 -20.19
CA ASP A 306 -3.36 6.22 -21.33
C ASP A 306 -4.28 4.99 -21.26
N HIS A 307 -4.63 4.61 -20.01
CA HIS A 307 -5.58 3.55 -19.70
C HIS A 307 -5.16 2.16 -20.24
N GLY A 308 -3.87 1.86 -20.15
CA GLY A 308 -3.31 0.56 -20.49
C GLY A 308 -2.86 0.42 -21.95
N ALA A 309 -2.87 1.50 -22.76
CA ALA A 309 -2.46 1.44 -24.16
C ALA A 309 -0.93 1.42 -24.31
N THR A 310 -0.22 2.25 -23.53
CA THR A 310 1.26 2.27 -23.51
C THR A 310 1.78 2.19 -22.07
N TRP A 311 3.00 1.69 -21.92
CA TRP A 311 3.60 1.39 -20.63
C TRP A 311 5.03 1.90 -20.52
N GLY A 312 5.34 2.48 -19.38
CA GLY A 312 6.72 2.75 -18.93
C GLY A 312 7.02 1.92 -17.70
N GLU A 313 8.23 1.40 -17.60
CA GLU A 313 8.67 0.56 -16.48
C GLU A 313 9.72 1.26 -15.64
N SER A 314 9.74 0.95 -14.36
CA SER A 314 10.81 1.30 -13.43
C SER A 314 11.12 0.12 -12.52
N VAL A 315 12.39 -0.21 -12.39
CA VAL A 315 12.85 -1.21 -11.42
C VAL A 315 12.75 -0.58 -10.03
N VAL A 316 12.00 -1.25 -9.14
CA VAL A 316 11.86 -0.85 -7.73
C VAL A 316 13.07 -1.33 -6.95
N ASP A 317 13.41 -2.62 -7.09
CA ASP A 317 14.60 -3.26 -6.54
C ASP A 317 14.98 -4.46 -7.41
N ASP A 318 16.26 -4.60 -7.74
CA ASP A 318 16.80 -5.69 -8.56
C ASP A 318 17.63 -6.70 -7.76
N ARG A 319 17.58 -6.62 -6.44
CA ARG A 319 18.39 -7.40 -5.50
C ARG A 319 17.56 -8.14 -4.46
N LEU A 320 16.30 -8.45 -4.76
CA LEU A 320 15.47 -9.26 -3.88
C LEU A 320 16.06 -10.66 -3.77
N VAL A 321 16.33 -11.10 -2.56
CA VAL A 321 16.72 -12.49 -2.28
C VAL A 321 15.46 -13.31 -2.03
N PRO A 322 15.16 -14.31 -2.88
CA PRO A 322 13.99 -15.16 -2.70
C PRO A 322 14.01 -15.87 -1.35
N MET A 323 12.85 -15.97 -0.73
CA MET A 323 12.70 -16.78 0.47
C MET A 323 12.65 -18.27 0.13
N LYS A 324 12.90 -19.14 1.13
CA LYS A 324 12.69 -20.57 1.00
C LYS A 324 11.22 -20.83 0.66
N ARG A 325 10.98 -21.56 -0.43
CA ARG A 325 9.62 -21.87 -0.87
C ARG A 325 8.91 -22.78 0.13
N PHE A 326 7.69 -22.42 0.43
CA PHE A 326 6.72 -23.24 1.16
C PHE A 326 5.34 -23.21 0.47
N LEU A 327 5.23 -22.51 -0.66
CA LEU A 327 4.03 -22.48 -1.51
C LEU A 327 4.23 -23.42 -2.70
N VAL A 328 3.19 -24.17 -3.04
CA VAL A 328 3.26 -25.22 -4.05
C VAL A 328 3.33 -24.67 -5.46
N PHE A 329 2.52 -23.67 -5.79
CA PHE A 329 2.30 -23.31 -7.18
C PHE A 329 2.74 -21.92 -7.59
N LEU A 330 2.65 -20.94 -6.73
CA LEU A 330 2.80 -19.55 -7.14
C LEU A 330 3.60 -18.77 -6.09
N PRO A 331 4.49 -17.89 -6.52
CA PRO A 331 5.08 -16.91 -5.63
C PRO A 331 4.00 -15.97 -5.10
N GLU A 332 4.30 -15.39 -3.97
CA GLU A 332 3.47 -14.40 -3.30
C GLU A 332 3.36 -13.14 -4.17
N TYR A 333 2.16 -12.55 -4.16
CA TYR A 333 1.96 -11.27 -4.84
C TYR A 333 2.65 -10.12 -4.10
N PRO A 334 3.39 -9.27 -4.81
CA PRO A 334 3.83 -8.01 -4.24
C PRO A 334 2.62 -7.11 -3.99
N SER A 335 2.74 -6.22 -3.02
CA SER A 335 1.67 -5.30 -2.69
C SER A 335 1.99 -3.88 -3.14
N VAL A 336 1.04 -3.24 -3.81
CA VAL A 336 1.13 -1.86 -4.28
C VAL A 336 -0.07 -1.05 -3.75
N ALA A 337 0.18 0.20 -3.42
CA ALA A 337 -0.85 1.18 -3.06
C ALA A 337 -0.45 2.56 -3.57
N VAL A 338 -1.45 3.41 -3.81
CA VAL A 338 -1.25 4.81 -4.23
C VAL A 338 -2.06 5.69 -3.29
N ASP A 339 -1.46 6.76 -2.78
CA ASP A 339 -2.18 7.74 -1.96
C ASP A 339 -2.85 8.83 -2.84
N HIS A 340 -3.72 9.63 -2.24
CA HIS A 340 -4.43 10.72 -2.92
C HIS A 340 -3.50 11.80 -3.50
N ALA A 341 -2.26 11.90 -3.00
CA ALA A 341 -1.25 12.80 -3.56
C ALA A 341 -0.52 12.19 -4.78
N GLY A 342 -0.80 10.93 -5.12
CA GLY A 342 -0.16 10.21 -6.23
C GLY A 342 1.20 9.60 -5.87
N ARG A 343 1.54 9.46 -4.57
CA ARG A 343 2.70 8.71 -4.14
C ARG A 343 2.41 7.22 -4.25
N VAL A 344 3.32 6.48 -4.87
CA VAL A 344 3.22 5.03 -5.01
C VAL A 344 4.05 4.36 -3.93
N TYR A 345 3.47 3.34 -3.30
CA TYR A 345 4.13 2.46 -2.34
C TYR A 345 4.18 1.05 -2.89
N ALA A 346 5.34 0.42 -2.80
CA ALA A 346 5.56 -0.98 -3.14
C ALA A 346 6.08 -1.74 -1.93
N SER A 347 5.59 -2.93 -1.68
CA SER A 347 6.08 -3.78 -0.60
C SER A 347 6.19 -5.23 -1.04
N TYR A 348 7.26 -5.87 -0.59
CA TYR A 348 7.52 -7.29 -0.78
C TYR A 348 8.46 -7.80 0.31
N GLN A 349 8.57 -9.11 0.43
CA GLN A 349 9.55 -9.73 1.33
C GLN A 349 10.88 -10.00 0.62
N SER A 350 11.97 -9.98 1.38
CA SER A 350 13.29 -10.37 0.89
C SER A 350 14.14 -10.93 2.01
N SER A 351 14.88 -12.00 1.71
CA SER A 351 15.77 -12.68 2.65
C SER A 351 17.19 -12.08 2.70
N ASN A 352 17.34 -10.80 2.36
CA ASN A 352 18.63 -10.09 2.34
C ASN A 352 19.37 -10.12 3.68
N LEU A 353 18.66 -10.34 4.79
CA LEU A 353 19.23 -10.43 6.13
C LEU A 353 19.28 -11.87 6.69
N GLY A 354 18.98 -12.88 5.85
CA GLY A 354 18.94 -14.29 6.21
C GLY A 354 17.53 -14.85 6.11
N ASP A 355 16.67 -14.58 7.08
CA ASP A 355 15.24 -14.85 6.97
C ASP A 355 14.51 -13.72 6.25
N PRO A 356 13.31 -13.98 5.68
CA PRO A 356 12.56 -12.94 5.02
C PRO A 356 12.09 -11.86 5.99
N ASP A 357 12.36 -10.61 5.61
CA ASP A 357 11.82 -9.40 6.21
C ASP A 357 10.87 -8.71 5.22
N VAL A 358 9.93 -7.92 5.73
CA VAL A 358 9.04 -7.07 4.93
C VAL A 358 9.72 -5.73 4.64
N TRP A 359 9.79 -5.40 3.35
CA TRP A 359 10.40 -4.17 2.86
C TRP A 359 9.36 -3.27 2.18
N LEU A 360 9.58 -1.97 2.29
CA LEU A 360 8.79 -0.92 1.65
C LEU A 360 9.69 -0.03 0.81
N TRP A 361 9.21 0.33 -0.38
CA TRP A 361 9.75 1.36 -1.25
C TRP A 361 8.66 2.39 -1.53
N SER A 362 9.02 3.64 -1.71
CA SER A 362 8.09 4.70 -2.08
C SER A 362 8.61 5.53 -3.25
N LEU A 363 7.70 5.92 -4.13
CA LEU A 363 7.96 6.81 -5.24
C LEU A 363 7.14 8.07 -5.06
N ALA A 364 7.79 9.20 -4.79
CA ALA A 364 7.10 10.48 -4.62
C ALA A 364 6.46 10.94 -5.93
N PRO A 365 5.37 11.74 -5.87
CA PRO A 365 4.77 12.33 -7.07
C PRO A 365 5.81 13.07 -7.91
N GLY A 366 5.88 12.76 -9.20
CA GLY A 366 6.84 13.38 -10.13
C GLY A 366 8.29 12.94 -9.99
N ALA A 367 8.64 12.11 -9.01
CA ALA A 367 10.00 11.59 -8.87
C ALA A 367 10.32 10.56 -9.96
N SER A 368 11.61 10.48 -10.33
CA SER A 368 12.13 9.51 -11.29
C SER A 368 12.80 8.30 -10.62
N SER A 369 13.03 8.35 -9.31
CA SER A 369 13.71 7.29 -8.56
C SER A 369 12.94 6.91 -7.30
N TRP A 370 12.98 5.63 -6.98
CA TRP A 370 12.43 5.06 -5.75
C TRP A 370 13.26 5.46 -4.53
N SER A 371 12.62 5.48 -3.37
CA SER A 371 13.34 5.61 -2.09
C SER A 371 14.27 4.41 -1.87
N ALA A 372 15.26 4.55 -0.99
CA ALA A 372 15.94 3.40 -0.43
C ALA A 372 14.93 2.47 0.27
N PRO A 373 15.16 1.14 0.26
CA PRO A 373 14.28 0.19 0.94
C PRO A 373 14.21 0.47 2.44
N LYS A 374 13.01 0.48 2.99
CA LYS A 374 12.74 0.60 4.41
C LYS A 374 12.21 -0.73 4.94
N ARG A 375 12.87 -1.31 5.94
CA ARG A 375 12.35 -2.49 6.64
C ARG A 375 11.14 -2.06 7.47
N VAL A 376 10.03 -2.77 7.34
CA VAL A 376 8.77 -2.49 8.03
C VAL A 376 8.76 -3.12 9.41
N ASN A 377 8.96 -4.45 9.47
CA ASN A 377 8.90 -5.18 10.73
C ASN A 377 9.97 -4.72 11.72
N ASP A 378 9.56 -4.59 12.98
CA ASP A 378 10.38 -4.07 14.10
C ASP A 378 11.14 -5.14 14.87
N THR A 379 11.22 -6.38 14.34
CA THR A 379 12.07 -7.45 14.86
C THR A 379 13.55 -7.07 14.76
N ARG A 380 14.41 -7.74 15.50
CA ARG A 380 15.86 -7.53 15.36
C ARG A 380 16.32 -8.03 13.98
N PRO A 381 17.19 -7.30 13.27
CA PRO A 381 17.79 -7.83 12.04
C PRO A 381 18.52 -9.15 12.33
N ARG A 382 18.28 -10.17 11.47
CA ARG A 382 18.90 -11.50 11.59
C ARG A 382 18.53 -12.24 12.88
N ASP A 383 17.29 -12.09 13.34
CA ASP A 383 16.82 -12.78 14.57
C ASP A 383 16.40 -14.24 14.33
N GLY A 384 16.46 -14.72 13.09
CA GLY A 384 16.10 -16.09 12.72
C GLY A 384 14.61 -16.29 12.51
N THR A 385 13.79 -15.22 12.47
CA THR A 385 12.34 -15.31 12.29
C THR A 385 11.88 -14.66 10.99
N ALA A 386 10.89 -15.26 10.32
CA ALA A 386 10.39 -14.81 9.04
C ALA A 386 9.20 -13.84 9.18
N GLN A 387 9.25 -12.74 8.43
CA GLN A 387 8.11 -11.86 8.18
C GLN A 387 7.88 -11.76 6.67
N TYR A 388 6.66 -12.05 6.21
CA TYR A 388 6.41 -12.20 4.79
C TYR A 388 4.95 -11.99 4.39
N LEU A 389 4.69 -11.99 3.09
CA LEU A 389 3.37 -11.80 2.45
C LEU A 389 2.73 -10.46 2.84
N PRO A 390 3.42 -9.33 2.59
CA PRO A 390 2.90 -8.03 2.98
C PRO A 390 1.67 -7.63 2.18
N LYS A 391 0.72 -6.95 2.86
CA LYS A 391 -0.40 -6.26 2.24
C LYS A 391 -0.40 -4.80 2.68
N LEU A 392 -0.38 -3.89 1.70
CA LEU A 392 -0.50 -2.45 1.89
C LEU A 392 -1.97 -2.01 1.77
N ALA A 393 -2.34 -1.03 2.57
CA ALA A 393 -3.50 -0.18 2.35
C ALA A 393 -3.16 1.26 2.75
N VAL A 394 -3.68 2.23 2.00
CA VAL A 394 -3.59 3.65 2.34
C VAL A 394 -4.96 4.09 2.82
N ALA A 395 -5.01 4.72 3.99
CA ALA A 395 -6.21 5.34 4.51
C ALA A 395 -6.46 6.69 3.82
N PRO A 396 -7.70 7.21 3.80
CA PRO A 396 -8.01 8.51 3.16
C PRO A 396 -7.19 9.68 3.71
N ASP A 397 -6.78 9.64 4.98
CA ASP A 397 -5.90 10.64 5.63
C ASP A 397 -4.41 10.53 5.22
N GLY A 398 -4.06 9.56 4.36
CA GLY A 398 -2.69 9.31 3.88
C GLY A 398 -1.87 8.37 4.77
N ARG A 399 -2.42 7.84 5.87
CA ARG A 399 -1.77 6.81 6.67
C ARG A 399 -1.55 5.55 5.84
N LEU A 400 -0.35 4.98 5.92
CA LEU A 400 0.00 3.71 5.30
C LEU A 400 -0.03 2.60 6.33
N ASP A 401 -0.85 1.58 6.10
CA ASP A 401 -0.90 0.38 6.93
C ASP A 401 -0.26 -0.81 6.19
N VAL A 402 0.47 -1.64 6.92
CA VAL A 402 1.15 -2.84 6.41
C VAL A 402 0.79 -4.03 7.27
N LEU A 403 0.12 -5.01 6.67
CA LEU A 403 -0.24 -6.30 7.27
C LEU A 403 0.71 -7.38 6.75
N TYR A 404 1.14 -8.31 7.59
CA TYR A 404 2.05 -9.38 7.18
C TYR A 404 1.99 -10.59 8.12
N TYR A 405 2.36 -11.77 7.62
CA TYR A 405 2.65 -12.91 8.50
C TYR A 405 3.93 -12.69 9.26
N ASP A 406 3.94 -13.10 10.53
CA ASP A 406 4.98 -12.83 11.50
C ASP A 406 5.26 -14.05 12.36
N ARG A 407 6.48 -14.54 12.33
CA ARG A 407 6.92 -15.71 13.10
C ARG A 407 7.76 -15.35 14.32
N ARG A 408 7.83 -14.06 14.72
CA ARG A 408 8.67 -13.61 15.85
C ARG A 408 8.42 -14.33 17.17
N ALA A 409 7.22 -14.88 17.37
CA ALA A 409 6.83 -15.58 18.58
C ALA A 409 7.16 -17.09 18.55
N ASP A 410 7.63 -17.61 17.42
CA ASP A 410 7.93 -19.04 17.25
C ASP A 410 9.43 -19.26 16.97
N PRO A 411 10.19 -19.78 17.95
CA PRO A 411 11.62 -20.05 17.78
C PRO A 411 11.94 -21.10 16.70
N GLU A 412 10.97 -21.96 16.36
CA GLU A 412 11.12 -22.96 15.29
C GLU A 412 10.86 -22.37 13.91
N ASN A 413 10.39 -21.11 13.84
CA ASN A 413 10.08 -20.38 12.60
C ASN A 413 9.10 -21.13 11.67
N LEU A 414 8.07 -21.74 12.26
CA LEU A 414 7.05 -22.54 11.56
C LEU A 414 5.63 -21.99 11.72
N ARG A 415 5.32 -21.35 12.84
CA ARG A 415 3.98 -20.88 13.17
C ARG A 415 3.84 -19.40 12.92
N ASN A 416 2.78 -19.04 12.22
CA ASN A 416 2.46 -17.67 11.88
C ASN A 416 1.53 -17.03 12.90
N GLN A 417 1.84 -15.82 13.32
CA GLN A 417 0.89 -14.82 13.72
C GLN A 417 0.70 -13.81 12.59
N VAL A 418 -0.21 -12.86 12.75
CA VAL A 418 -0.43 -11.77 11.81
C VAL A 418 -0.20 -10.47 12.54
N SER A 419 0.69 -9.63 12.01
CA SER A 419 1.05 -8.33 12.57
C SER A 419 0.69 -7.19 11.63
N LEU A 420 0.36 -6.03 12.20
CA LEU A 420 0.08 -4.80 11.49
C LEU A 420 0.95 -3.67 12.05
N GLN A 421 1.49 -2.86 11.18
CA GLN A 421 2.20 -1.61 11.51
C GLN A 421 1.66 -0.48 10.64
N SER A 422 1.65 0.73 11.19
CA SER A 422 1.17 1.93 10.50
C SER A 422 2.26 2.98 10.40
N SER A 423 2.25 3.74 9.31
CA SER A 423 3.12 4.90 9.08
C SER A 423 2.29 6.14 8.81
N PHE A 424 2.64 7.24 9.48
CA PHE A 424 2.01 8.56 9.32
C PHE A 424 2.93 9.57 8.61
N ASP A 425 4.08 9.11 8.11
CA ASP A 425 5.13 9.93 7.52
C ASP A 425 5.61 9.38 6.17
N HIS A 426 4.67 8.78 5.41
CA HIS A 426 4.90 8.20 4.09
C HIS A 426 5.92 7.05 4.07
N GLY A 427 5.92 6.20 5.10
CA GLY A 427 6.76 5.01 5.19
C GLY A 427 8.18 5.26 5.71
N LYS A 428 8.49 6.46 6.23
CA LYS A 428 9.81 6.75 6.83
C LYS A 428 9.97 6.09 8.19
N SER A 429 8.89 6.03 8.98
CA SER A 429 8.84 5.32 10.25
C SER A 429 7.52 4.55 10.41
N PHE A 430 7.53 3.55 11.29
CA PHE A 430 6.36 2.72 11.58
C PHE A 430 6.11 2.67 13.08
N THR A 431 4.82 2.53 13.45
CA THR A 431 4.43 2.22 14.83
C THR A 431 4.98 0.85 15.25
N PRO A 432 5.07 0.57 16.55
CA PRO A 432 5.27 -0.81 17.01
C PRO A 432 4.24 -1.76 16.39
N ALA A 433 4.66 -3.02 16.13
CA ALA A 433 3.77 -4.02 15.57
C ALA A 433 2.64 -4.37 16.53
N VAL A 434 1.41 -4.45 15.99
CA VAL A 434 0.24 -4.94 16.70
C VAL A 434 -0.11 -6.32 16.15
N THR A 435 -0.10 -7.33 17.01
CA THR A 435 -0.51 -8.69 16.65
C THR A 435 -2.02 -8.78 16.58
N LEU A 436 -2.57 -9.17 15.42
CA LEU A 436 -4.00 -9.27 15.15
C LEU A 436 -4.55 -10.64 15.50
N SER A 437 -3.79 -11.70 15.20
CA SER A 437 -4.21 -13.08 15.46
C SER A 437 -4.11 -13.43 16.95
N SER A 438 -5.17 -13.97 17.55
CA SER A 438 -5.21 -14.34 18.96
C SER A 438 -4.30 -15.52 19.31
N ARG A 439 -3.96 -16.36 18.34
CA ARG A 439 -3.08 -17.51 18.45
C ARG A 439 -2.29 -17.70 17.15
N ALA A 440 -1.13 -18.33 17.26
CA ALA A 440 -0.34 -18.74 16.11
C ALA A 440 -1.00 -19.93 15.37
N SER A 441 -0.85 -19.95 14.05
CA SER A 441 -1.33 -21.00 13.13
C SER A 441 -0.13 -21.71 12.47
N ASP A 442 -0.27 -23.01 12.20
CA ASP A 442 0.81 -23.82 11.60
C ASP A 442 0.89 -23.58 10.08
N SER A 443 2.00 -23.03 9.62
CA SER A 443 2.20 -22.75 8.19
C SER A 443 2.37 -24.00 7.32
N ARG A 444 2.50 -25.17 7.91
CA ARG A 444 2.66 -26.46 7.21
C ARG A 444 1.33 -27.11 6.83
N ILE A 445 0.19 -26.48 7.17
CA ILE A 445 -1.15 -26.99 6.85
C ILE A 445 -1.66 -26.26 5.62
N GLY A 446 -2.07 -27.02 4.61
CA GLY A 446 -2.62 -26.50 3.35
C GLY A 446 -2.42 -27.47 2.20
N PHE A 447 -2.92 -27.12 1.03
CA PHE A 447 -2.71 -27.88 -0.20
C PHE A 447 -1.19 -28.05 -0.44
N GLY A 448 -0.75 -29.28 -0.75
CA GLY A 448 0.68 -29.58 -0.90
C GLY A 448 1.41 -29.89 0.41
N ALA A 449 0.74 -29.93 1.55
CA ALA A 449 1.37 -30.27 2.84
C ALA A 449 2.05 -31.64 2.85
N LYS A 450 1.49 -32.61 2.12
CA LYS A 450 2.06 -33.96 1.98
C LYS A 450 3.40 -33.98 1.25
N GLU A 451 3.61 -33.04 0.36
CA GLU A 451 4.84 -32.83 -0.41
C GLU A 451 5.84 -31.94 0.34
N GLY A 452 5.49 -31.46 1.54
CA GLY A 452 6.31 -30.54 2.34
C GLY A 452 6.30 -29.10 1.85
N LEU A 453 5.37 -28.74 0.99
CA LEU A 453 5.21 -27.42 0.36
C LEU A 453 3.76 -26.92 0.49
N PRO A 454 3.27 -26.68 1.72
CA PRO A 454 1.90 -26.25 1.94
C PRO A 454 1.62 -24.89 1.33
N ASP A 455 0.46 -24.74 0.69
CA ASP A 455 -0.01 -23.47 0.12
C ASP A 455 -0.88 -22.74 1.15
N LEU A 456 -0.39 -21.64 1.69
CA LEU A 456 -1.14 -20.72 2.55
C LEU A 456 -1.91 -19.66 1.76
N GLY A 457 -1.89 -19.75 0.45
CA GLY A 457 -2.35 -18.70 -0.43
C GLY A 457 -1.25 -17.70 -0.77
N SER A 458 -1.55 -16.86 -1.76
CA SER A 458 -0.58 -15.96 -2.38
C SER A 458 -0.68 -14.52 -1.89
N ARG A 459 -1.63 -14.20 -1.01
CA ARG A 459 -1.85 -12.83 -0.50
C ARG A 459 -2.67 -12.78 0.79
N LEU A 460 -2.46 -11.72 1.55
CA LEU A 460 -3.33 -11.23 2.61
C LEU A 460 -4.24 -10.14 2.05
N ALA A 461 -5.25 -9.73 2.84
CA ALA A 461 -6.16 -8.67 2.44
C ALA A 461 -6.33 -7.63 3.56
N MET A 462 -6.55 -6.37 3.19
CA MET A 462 -6.74 -5.29 4.16
C MET A 462 -7.48 -4.12 3.51
N VAL A 463 -8.33 -3.46 4.29
CA VAL A 463 -8.90 -2.14 3.99
C VAL A 463 -8.67 -1.19 5.16
N SER A 464 -8.37 0.07 4.86
CA SER A 464 -8.10 1.11 5.84
C SER A 464 -9.10 2.25 5.73
N SER A 465 -9.35 2.90 6.85
CA SER A 465 -10.10 4.16 6.99
C SER A 465 -9.32 5.05 7.94
N ASP A 466 -9.70 6.32 8.08
CA ASP A 466 -8.96 7.28 8.93
C ASP A 466 -8.78 6.80 10.38
N ARG A 467 -9.72 6.02 10.89
CA ARG A 467 -9.74 5.61 12.31
C ARG A 467 -9.56 4.13 12.54
N ALA A 468 -9.47 3.31 11.49
CA ALA A 468 -9.37 1.87 11.62
C ALA A 468 -8.70 1.22 10.42
N ALA A 469 -8.14 0.04 10.61
CA ALA A 469 -7.81 -0.89 9.54
C ALA A 469 -8.39 -2.27 9.88
N LEU A 470 -8.88 -2.98 8.85
CA LEU A 470 -9.38 -4.34 8.95
C LEU A 470 -8.45 -5.24 8.14
N GLY A 471 -7.72 -6.11 8.83
CA GLY A 471 -6.84 -7.11 8.24
C GLY A 471 -7.53 -8.47 8.13
N LEU A 472 -7.26 -9.21 7.06
CA LEU A 472 -7.84 -10.51 6.78
C LEU A 472 -6.78 -11.45 6.22
N TRP A 473 -6.77 -12.70 6.71
CA TRP A 473 -5.72 -13.68 6.40
C TRP A 473 -6.25 -15.11 6.31
N THR A 474 -5.42 -16.01 5.77
CA THR A 474 -5.63 -17.46 5.84
C THR A 474 -5.17 -17.99 7.19
N ASP A 475 -6.04 -18.72 7.85
CA ASP A 475 -5.85 -19.29 9.18
C ASP A 475 -5.92 -20.81 9.14
N THR A 476 -4.91 -21.47 9.66
CA THR A 476 -4.81 -22.94 9.69
C THR A 476 -5.11 -23.56 11.05
N ARG A 477 -5.54 -22.77 12.05
CA ARG A 477 -5.73 -23.24 13.44
C ARG A 477 -6.72 -24.39 13.61
N ALA A 478 -7.70 -24.49 12.71
CA ALA A 478 -8.69 -25.55 12.69
C ALA A 478 -8.30 -26.76 11.82
N GLY A 479 -7.18 -26.65 11.10
CA GLY A 479 -6.70 -27.68 10.20
C GLY A 479 -5.68 -28.61 10.84
N VAL A 480 -5.55 -29.80 10.24
CA VAL A 480 -4.49 -30.76 10.47
C VAL A 480 -3.94 -31.22 9.11
N PRO A 481 -2.74 -31.80 9.04
CA PRO A 481 -2.15 -32.25 7.76
C PRO A 481 -3.08 -33.13 6.92
N GLU A 482 -3.93 -33.95 7.58
CA GLU A 482 -4.86 -34.86 6.91
C GLU A 482 -6.04 -34.13 6.25
N THR A 483 -6.58 -33.11 6.89
CA THR A 483 -7.71 -32.33 6.39
C THR A 483 -7.30 -31.18 5.49
N GLN A 484 -6.10 -30.63 5.70
CA GLN A 484 -5.59 -29.44 5.04
C GLN A 484 -6.52 -28.21 5.16
N LYS A 485 -7.41 -28.21 6.16
CA LYS A 485 -8.41 -27.16 6.36
C LYS A 485 -7.75 -25.81 6.58
N GLN A 486 -8.26 -24.82 5.89
CA GLN A 486 -7.89 -23.42 6.05
C GLN A 486 -9.15 -22.56 6.11
N ASP A 487 -9.18 -21.63 7.03
CA ASP A 487 -10.27 -20.68 7.17
C ASP A 487 -9.78 -19.26 6.89
N LEU A 488 -10.71 -18.34 6.65
CA LEU A 488 -10.42 -16.93 6.64
C LEU A 488 -10.69 -16.35 8.02
N ALA A 489 -9.73 -15.64 8.56
CA ALA A 489 -9.88 -14.88 9.79
C ALA A 489 -9.62 -13.40 9.56
N GLU A 490 -10.26 -12.56 10.35
CA GLU A 490 -10.10 -11.11 10.33
C GLU A 490 -9.95 -10.53 11.74
N ALA A 491 -9.34 -9.34 11.80
CA ALA A 491 -9.35 -8.49 12.99
C ALA A 491 -9.21 -7.02 12.61
N ALA A 492 -9.83 -6.17 13.42
CA ALA A 492 -9.76 -4.73 13.27
C ALA A 492 -8.79 -4.10 14.27
N VAL A 493 -8.12 -3.02 13.86
CA VAL A 493 -7.42 -2.12 14.75
C VAL A 493 -8.08 -0.75 14.75
N ALA A 494 -8.15 -0.12 15.94
CA ALA A 494 -8.46 1.29 16.07
C ALA A 494 -7.17 2.10 15.96
N VAL A 495 -7.24 3.19 15.23
CA VAL A 495 -6.11 4.08 14.98
C VAL A 495 -6.45 5.48 15.48
N THR A 496 -5.55 6.04 16.27
CA THR A 496 -5.55 7.47 16.63
C THR A 496 -4.31 8.09 16.00
N ALA A 497 -4.51 9.07 15.15
CA ALA A 497 -3.42 9.84 14.56
C ALA A 497 -2.62 10.56 15.64
N PRO A 498 -1.33 10.86 15.42
CA PRO A 498 -0.58 11.67 16.36
C PRO A 498 -1.25 13.04 16.51
N GLU A 499 -1.51 13.46 17.74
CA GLU A 499 -1.93 14.82 18.00
C GLU A 499 -0.74 15.74 17.78
N GLY A 500 -0.83 16.61 16.80
CA GLY A 500 0.23 17.53 16.40
C GLY A 500 -0.04 18.09 15.01
N LEU A 501 0.79 19.06 14.62
CA LEU A 501 0.73 19.63 13.27
C LEU A 501 1.00 18.55 12.23
N SER A 502 0.25 18.53 11.13
CA SER A 502 0.49 17.60 10.02
C SER A 502 1.96 17.67 9.57
N SER A 503 2.49 16.57 9.05
CA SER A 503 3.88 16.51 8.55
C SER A 503 4.19 17.66 7.57
N GLY A 504 3.26 17.99 6.69
CA GLY A 504 3.38 19.12 5.76
C GLY A 504 3.41 20.48 6.48
N THR A 505 2.62 20.64 7.54
CA THR A 505 2.63 21.86 8.37
C THR A 505 3.91 21.93 9.21
N GLN A 506 4.38 20.82 9.76
CA GLN A 506 5.66 20.75 10.47
C GLN A 506 6.84 21.09 9.55
N ASP A 507 6.87 20.52 8.34
CA ASP A 507 7.89 20.81 7.35
C ASP A 507 7.83 22.28 6.89
N ALA A 508 6.64 22.82 6.64
CA ALA A 508 6.46 24.24 6.32
C ALA A 508 6.94 25.16 7.45
N LEU A 509 6.66 24.83 8.72
CA LEU A 509 7.16 25.56 9.87
C LEU A 509 8.68 25.45 10.03
N ARG A 510 9.27 24.27 9.80
CA ARG A 510 10.73 24.07 9.83
C ARG A 510 11.43 24.86 8.75
N TYR A 511 11.01 24.74 7.49
CA TYR A 511 11.62 25.48 6.38
C TYR A 511 11.34 26.98 6.47
N GLY A 512 10.11 27.36 6.79
CA GLY A 512 9.74 28.75 7.04
C GLY A 512 10.51 29.38 8.20
N GLY A 513 10.63 28.65 9.32
CA GLY A 513 11.43 29.04 10.47
C GLY A 513 12.91 29.22 10.14
N PHE A 514 13.49 28.30 9.38
CA PHE A 514 14.87 28.36 8.93
C PHE A 514 15.14 29.59 8.05
N ILE A 515 14.28 29.89 7.10
CA ILE A 515 14.37 31.05 6.20
C ILE A 515 14.25 32.35 7.01
N LEU A 516 13.27 32.44 7.91
CA LEU A 516 13.09 33.62 8.79
C LEU A 516 14.28 33.83 9.73
N GLY A 517 14.86 32.75 10.26
CA GLY A 517 16.05 32.77 11.08
C GLY A 517 17.26 33.35 10.34
N LEU A 518 17.51 32.89 9.12
CA LEU A 518 18.59 33.40 8.27
C LEU A 518 18.38 34.89 7.92
N ALA A 519 17.15 35.29 7.57
CA ALA A 519 16.81 36.66 7.28
C ALA A 519 17.04 37.57 8.52
N GLY A 520 16.63 37.11 9.71
CA GLY A 520 16.83 37.81 10.98
C GLY A 520 18.31 37.99 11.32
N LEU A 521 19.13 36.95 11.15
CA LEU A 521 20.59 37.03 11.36
C LEU A 521 21.26 37.96 10.36
N ALA A 522 20.84 37.98 9.10
CA ALA A 522 21.35 38.92 8.10
C ALA A 522 21.03 40.38 8.46
N LEU A 523 19.83 40.68 8.95
CA LEU A 523 19.45 42.01 9.42
C LEU A 523 20.24 42.44 10.66
N LEU A 524 20.51 41.53 11.60
CA LEU A 524 21.34 41.78 12.76
C LEU A 524 22.79 42.07 12.36
N ALA A 525 23.36 41.31 11.42
CA ALA A 525 24.70 41.56 10.89
C ALA A 525 24.79 42.94 10.21
N LEU A 526 23.77 43.31 9.43
CA LEU A 526 23.66 44.62 8.78
C LEU A 526 23.59 45.77 9.81
N ALA A 527 22.80 45.58 10.88
CA ALA A 527 22.70 46.58 11.97
C ALA A 527 24.02 46.73 12.74
N LEU A 528 24.74 45.63 12.98
CA LEU A 528 26.06 45.63 13.62
C LEU A 528 27.14 46.24 12.72
N ASN A 529 27.17 45.98 11.43
CA ASN A 529 28.11 46.58 10.47
C ASN A 529 27.89 48.10 10.36
N ARG A 530 26.63 48.56 10.37
CA ARG A 530 26.32 50.00 10.39
C ARG A 530 26.82 50.67 11.67
N ARG A 531 26.82 49.99 12.82
CA ARG A 531 27.37 50.51 14.08
C ARG A 531 28.90 50.52 14.16
N ARG A 532 29.59 49.70 13.33
CA ARG A 532 31.06 49.67 13.25
C ARG A 532 31.65 50.66 12.24
N ALA A 533 30.82 51.10 11.28
CA ALA A 533 31.21 52.07 10.25
C ALA A 533 30.96 53.53 10.67
N ASP A 534 30.27 53.72 11.79
CA ASP A 534 30.09 55.00 12.49
C ASP A 534 31.07 55.07 13.66
#